data_da18af3c4376dee5a7d012dfeb9ea78b
#
_entry.id   da18af3c4376dee5a7d012dfeb9ea78b
#
_cell.length_a   1.000
_cell.length_b   1.000
_cell.length_c   1.000
_cell.angle_alpha   90.00
_cell.angle_beta   90.00
_cell.angle_gamma   90.00
#
_symmetry.space_group_name_H-M   'P 1'
#
loop_
_entity.id
_entity.type
_entity.pdbx_description
1 polymer ?
#
loop_
_entity_poly.entity_id
_entity_poly.type
_entity_poly.pdbx_seq_one_letter_code
_entity_poly.pdbx_strand_id
1 'polypeptide(L)'
;MIEHLPVILITVPILSALLTLLLGWHDRRFCYPITLATILFQFVGGIALLIEVMRQGTIHYHIGGWAPPLGIEFVIDTFNGYILPIILFLAVAAAVYARRSVENEIEPEKIVSFYVLFQLLVTGLVGMTITGDIFNLYVFLEISSIAAYTLIASTRRPRACVAALNYLILGSIAGGFVLLGIGNLYVATGTLNMADIARLLPASYGLATVHTAFLLLVIGFSIKVALFPLHLWL
;
A
#
# COMPACT_ATOMS: atom_id res chain seq x y z
N MET A 1 12.21 -21.22 1.82
CA MET A 1 12.39 -19.81 2.28
C MET A 1 11.86 -18.79 1.27
N ILE A 2 12.07 -18.99 -0.03
CA ILE A 2 11.53 -18.13 -1.10
C ILE A 2 10.00 -18.23 -1.19
N GLU A 3 9.42 -19.36 -0.91
CA GLU A 3 7.98 -19.60 -0.94
C GLU A 3 7.18 -18.64 -0.03
N HIS A 4 7.70 -18.31 1.16
CA HIS A 4 7.05 -17.38 2.09
C HIS A 4 7.48 -15.91 1.90
N LEU A 5 8.32 -15.61 0.91
CA LEU A 5 8.86 -14.27 0.69
C LEU A 5 7.75 -13.21 0.49
N PRO A 6 6.63 -13.46 -0.22
CA PRO A 6 5.56 -12.47 -0.38
C PRO A 6 5.00 -11.97 0.96
N VAL A 7 4.69 -12.89 1.89
CA VAL A 7 4.16 -12.50 3.21
C VAL A 7 5.24 -11.87 4.10
N ILE A 8 6.48 -12.30 4.00
CA ILE A 8 7.62 -11.76 4.76
C ILE A 8 7.87 -10.29 4.38
N LEU A 9 7.72 -9.93 3.10
CA LEU A 9 7.86 -8.54 2.63
C LEU A 9 6.80 -7.58 3.19
N ILE A 10 5.70 -8.10 3.74
CA ILE A 10 4.66 -7.32 4.42
C ILE A 10 4.84 -7.37 5.94
N THR A 11 5.04 -8.56 6.51
CA THR A 11 5.05 -8.74 7.96
C THR A 11 6.31 -8.16 8.62
N VAL A 12 7.48 -8.35 8.02
CA VAL A 12 8.75 -7.83 8.57
C VAL A 12 8.74 -6.31 8.69
N PRO A 13 8.32 -5.52 7.67
CA PRO A 13 8.24 -4.06 7.82
C PRO A 13 7.22 -3.60 8.85
N ILE A 14 6.08 -4.26 9.00
CA ILE A 14 5.10 -3.93 10.06
C ILE A 14 5.73 -4.14 11.44
N LEU A 15 6.40 -5.27 11.67
CA LEU A 15 7.11 -5.54 12.91
C LEU A 15 8.27 -4.56 13.12
N SER A 16 8.98 -4.21 12.06
CA SER A 16 10.06 -3.21 12.08
C SER A 16 9.53 -1.82 12.43
N ALA A 17 8.35 -1.43 11.94
CA ALA A 17 7.71 -0.17 12.30
C ALA A 17 7.39 -0.11 13.81
N LEU A 18 6.86 -1.21 14.38
CA LEU A 18 6.65 -1.34 15.82
C LEU A 18 7.97 -1.28 16.60
N LEU A 19 9.00 -1.98 16.12
CA LEU A 19 10.33 -1.94 16.73
C LEU A 19 10.93 -0.52 16.67
N THR A 20 10.77 0.18 15.55
CA THR A 20 11.20 1.57 15.39
C THR A 20 10.48 2.50 16.39
N LEU A 21 9.19 2.27 16.64
CA LEU A 21 8.43 3.02 17.63
C LEU A 21 8.99 2.79 19.04
N LEU A 22 9.20 1.53 19.43
CA LEU A 22 9.67 1.15 20.77
C LEU A 22 11.10 1.64 21.05
N LEU A 23 12.04 1.39 20.13
CA LEU A 23 13.43 1.81 20.28
C LEU A 23 13.60 3.32 20.09
N GLY A 24 12.85 3.92 19.20
CA GLY A 24 12.87 5.36 18.96
C GLY A 24 12.37 6.18 20.14
N TRP A 25 11.52 5.62 20.97
CA TRP A 25 11.09 6.25 22.24
C TRP A 25 12.27 6.37 23.22
N HIS A 26 13.18 5.40 23.20
CA HIS A 26 14.38 5.43 24.07
C HIS A 26 15.51 6.28 23.44
N ASP A 27 15.83 6.05 22.16
CA ASP A 27 16.83 6.84 21.39
C ASP A 27 16.47 6.92 19.91
N ARG A 28 16.21 8.15 19.42
CA ARG A 28 15.84 8.44 18.02
C ARG A 28 16.90 8.01 16.99
N ARG A 29 18.14 7.85 17.41
CA ARG A 29 19.27 7.46 16.52
C ARG A 29 19.05 6.10 15.86
N PHE A 30 18.25 5.23 16.48
CA PHE A 30 17.94 3.90 15.93
C PHE A 30 16.88 3.95 14.82
N CYS A 31 16.05 5.00 14.73
CA CYS A 31 14.94 5.04 13.77
C CYS A 31 15.41 4.96 12.32
N TYR A 32 16.39 5.79 11.93
CA TYR A 32 16.90 5.81 10.56
C TYR A 32 17.56 4.49 10.14
N PRO A 33 18.53 3.91 10.87
CA PRO A 33 19.17 2.67 10.43
C PRO A 33 18.21 1.49 10.37
N ILE A 34 17.25 1.38 11.28
CA ILE A 34 16.24 0.32 11.25
C ILE A 34 15.35 0.48 10.00
N THR A 35 14.85 1.69 9.74
CA THR A 35 14.02 1.98 8.57
C THR A 35 14.78 1.69 7.27
N LEU A 36 16.02 2.16 7.15
CA LEU A 36 16.84 1.93 5.95
C LEU A 36 17.12 0.44 5.74
N ALA A 37 17.47 -0.29 6.80
CA ALA A 37 17.72 -1.73 6.73
C ALA A 37 16.46 -2.49 6.29
N THR A 38 15.27 -2.11 6.81
CA THR A 38 13.99 -2.72 6.44
C THR A 38 13.66 -2.49 4.98
N ILE A 39 13.81 -1.26 4.47
CA ILE A 39 13.49 -0.95 3.06
C ILE A 39 14.50 -1.61 2.11
N LEU A 40 15.78 -1.68 2.49
CA LEU A 40 16.79 -2.42 1.75
C LEU A 40 16.47 -3.93 1.71
N PHE A 41 16.04 -4.50 2.83
CA PHE A 41 15.55 -5.88 2.88
C PHE A 41 14.38 -6.10 1.92
N GLN A 42 13.36 -5.20 1.92
CA GLN A 42 12.25 -5.26 0.97
C GLN A 42 12.74 -5.16 -0.48
N PHE A 43 13.68 -4.26 -0.77
CA PHE A 43 14.23 -4.07 -2.12
C PHE A 43 14.93 -5.33 -2.64
N VAL A 44 15.80 -5.93 -1.82
CA VAL A 44 16.47 -7.20 -2.16
C VAL A 44 15.45 -8.33 -2.35
N GLY A 45 14.45 -8.40 -1.47
CA GLY A 45 13.35 -9.37 -1.58
C GLY A 45 12.50 -9.17 -2.82
N GLY A 46 12.21 -7.92 -3.21
CA GLY A 46 11.50 -7.60 -4.45
C GLY A 46 12.26 -8.05 -5.70
N ILE A 47 13.59 -7.86 -5.72
CA ILE A 47 14.44 -8.37 -6.82
C ILE A 47 14.42 -9.91 -6.84
N ALA A 48 14.48 -10.55 -5.67
CA ALA A 48 14.43 -12.01 -5.58
C ALA A 48 13.10 -12.57 -6.12
N LEU A 49 11.96 -11.93 -5.80
CA LEU A 49 10.65 -12.28 -6.35
C LEU A 49 10.59 -12.10 -7.86
N LEU A 50 11.14 -11.01 -8.40
CA LEU A 50 11.21 -10.81 -9.86
C LEU A 50 11.98 -11.94 -10.54
N ILE A 51 13.16 -12.30 -10.02
CA ILE A 51 13.97 -13.39 -10.57
C ILE A 51 13.21 -14.71 -10.52
N GLU A 52 12.49 -14.98 -9.42
CA GLU A 52 11.73 -16.21 -9.25
C GLU A 52 10.56 -16.30 -10.23
N VAL A 53 9.79 -15.20 -10.39
CA VAL A 53 8.72 -15.11 -11.40
C VAL A 53 9.23 -15.31 -12.82
N MET A 54 10.40 -14.77 -13.14
CA MET A 54 11.00 -14.98 -14.47
C MET A 54 11.45 -16.42 -14.72
N ARG A 55 11.70 -17.19 -13.65
CA ARG A 55 12.13 -18.60 -13.74
C ARG A 55 10.97 -19.60 -13.72
N GLN A 56 9.99 -19.38 -12.85
CA GLN A 56 8.92 -20.34 -12.58
C GLN A 56 7.54 -19.89 -13.07
N GLY A 57 7.41 -18.63 -13.54
CA GLY A 57 6.12 -18.04 -13.89
C GLY A 57 5.43 -17.41 -12.68
N THR A 58 4.12 -17.16 -12.82
CA THR A 58 3.33 -16.48 -11.78
C THR A 58 3.34 -17.24 -10.46
N ILE A 59 3.62 -16.54 -9.35
CA ILE A 59 3.64 -17.07 -8.00
C ILE A 59 2.28 -16.78 -7.36
N HIS A 60 1.63 -17.83 -6.86
CA HIS A 60 0.39 -17.76 -6.09
C HIS A 60 0.68 -18.13 -4.64
N TYR A 61 0.47 -17.21 -3.72
CA TYR A 61 0.69 -17.42 -2.29
C TYR A 61 -0.61 -17.27 -1.51
N HIS A 62 -1.14 -18.35 -0.99
CA HIS A 62 -2.35 -18.36 -0.17
C HIS A 62 -2.00 -18.10 1.30
N ILE A 63 -2.52 -17.02 1.88
CA ILE A 63 -2.26 -16.67 3.29
C ILE A 63 -2.91 -17.72 4.20
N GLY A 64 -2.11 -18.30 5.08
CA GLY A 64 -2.57 -19.34 6.01
C GLY A 64 -2.95 -20.68 5.33
N GLY A 65 -2.62 -20.86 4.04
CA GLY A 65 -2.96 -22.06 3.27
C GLY A 65 -4.42 -22.12 2.80
N TRP A 66 -5.21 -21.07 2.99
CA TRP A 66 -6.60 -20.99 2.55
C TRP A 66 -6.68 -20.49 1.11
N ALA A 67 -7.21 -21.33 0.22
CA ALA A 67 -7.43 -20.97 -1.17
C ALA A 67 -8.62 -19.98 -1.34
N PRO A 68 -8.61 -19.13 -2.40
CA PRO A 68 -9.79 -18.35 -2.77
C PRO A 68 -11.03 -19.23 -2.97
N PRO A 69 -12.24 -18.75 -2.70
CA PRO A 69 -12.62 -17.40 -2.29
C PRO A 69 -12.55 -17.15 -0.78
N LEU A 70 -12.15 -18.14 0.04
CA LEU A 70 -12.16 -18.04 1.51
C LEU A 70 -10.91 -17.36 2.06
N GLY A 71 -9.76 -17.52 1.41
CA GLY A 71 -8.48 -16.95 1.84
C GLY A 71 -8.01 -15.80 0.95
N ILE A 72 -7.17 -14.95 1.52
CA ILE A 72 -6.48 -13.88 0.80
C ILE A 72 -5.31 -14.49 0.03
N GLU A 73 -5.14 -14.08 -1.22
CA GLU A 73 -4.05 -14.51 -2.09
C GLU A 73 -3.13 -13.34 -2.43
N PHE A 74 -1.82 -13.58 -2.38
CA PHE A 74 -0.84 -12.73 -3.05
C PHE A 74 -0.49 -13.35 -4.40
N VAL A 75 -0.52 -12.53 -5.45
CA VAL A 75 -0.22 -12.96 -6.82
C VAL A 75 0.91 -12.12 -7.36
N ILE A 76 2.03 -12.76 -7.68
CA ILE A 76 3.17 -12.08 -8.27
C ILE A 76 3.36 -12.60 -9.69
N ASP A 77 3.02 -11.79 -10.66
CA ASP A 77 3.25 -12.02 -12.08
C ASP A 77 4.46 -11.21 -12.60
N THR A 78 4.76 -11.31 -13.86
CA THR A 78 5.89 -10.61 -14.47
C THR A 78 5.74 -9.08 -14.39
N PHE A 79 4.50 -8.57 -14.50
CA PHE A 79 4.24 -7.13 -14.50
C PHE A 79 4.43 -6.52 -13.12
N ASN A 80 3.73 -7.05 -12.11
CA ASN A 80 3.85 -6.52 -10.75
C ASN A 80 5.22 -6.86 -10.13
N GLY A 81 5.80 -8.01 -10.48
CA GLY A 81 7.16 -8.39 -10.10
C GLY A 81 8.23 -7.44 -10.64
N TYR A 82 8.00 -6.80 -11.81
CA TYR A 82 8.86 -5.75 -12.35
C TYR A 82 8.65 -4.39 -11.68
N ILE A 83 7.39 -4.03 -11.38
CA ILE A 83 7.05 -2.75 -10.73
C ILE A 83 7.55 -2.70 -9.29
N LEU A 84 7.48 -3.82 -8.56
CA LEU A 84 7.86 -3.90 -7.16
C LEU A 84 9.29 -3.41 -6.86
N PRO A 85 10.36 -3.87 -7.54
CA PRO A 85 11.71 -3.34 -7.35
C PRO A 85 11.85 -1.85 -7.68
N ILE A 86 11.07 -1.32 -8.64
CA ILE A 86 11.10 0.11 -8.99
C ILE A 86 10.58 0.94 -7.83
N ILE A 87 9.41 0.58 -7.26
CA ILE A 87 8.84 1.23 -6.09
C ILE A 87 9.84 1.21 -4.92
N LEU A 88 10.42 0.05 -4.66
CA LEU A 88 11.36 -0.14 -3.56
C LEU A 88 12.69 0.59 -3.76
N PHE A 89 13.18 0.68 -4.99
CA PHE A 89 14.34 1.52 -5.33
C PHE A 89 14.08 2.99 -5.03
N LEU A 90 12.92 3.50 -5.43
CA LEU A 90 12.52 4.87 -5.12
C LEU A 90 12.34 5.08 -3.62
N ALA A 91 11.82 4.10 -2.89
CA ALA A 91 11.71 4.15 -1.43
C ALA A 91 13.08 4.19 -0.75
N VAL A 92 14.07 3.41 -1.22
CA VAL A 92 15.46 3.47 -0.73
C VAL A 92 16.05 4.85 -0.99
N ALA A 93 15.93 5.37 -2.22
CA ALA A 93 16.43 6.69 -2.58
C ALA A 93 15.81 7.80 -1.70
N ALA A 94 14.49 7.73 -1.49
CA ALA A 94 13.76 8.64 -0.60
C ALA A 94 14.24 8.52 0.86
N ALA A 95 14.44 7.31 1.38
CA ALA A 95 14.96 7.08 2.73
C ALA A 95 16.34 7.68 2.94
N VAL A 96 17.25 7.51 1.96
CA VAL A 96 18.60 8.09 2.01
C VAL A 96 18.54 9.63 1.96
N TYR A 97 17.72 10.19 1.07
CA TYR A 97 17.53 11.63 0.99
C TYR A 97 16.89 12.22 2.26
N ALA A 98 15.89 11.54 2.80
CA ALA A 98 15.11 12.00 3.95
C ALA A 98 15.96 12.20 5.21
N ARG A 99 17.11 11.52 5.36
CA ARG A 99 17.95 11.60 6.56
C ARG A 99 18.25 13.02 7.00
N ARG A 100 18.74 13.86 6.06
CA ARG A 100 19.08 15.26 6.36
C ARG A 100 17.86 16.18 6.39
N SER A 101 16.89 15.91 5.53
CA SER A 101 15.65 16.69 5.46
C SER A 101 14.82 16.56 6.73
N VAL A 102 14.70 15.35 7.27
CA VAL A 102 13.94 15.07 8.50
C VAL A 102 14.53 15.82 9.70
N GLU A 103 15.85 15.85 9.86
CA GLU A 103 16.51 16.57 10.95
C GLU A 103 16.26 18.10 10.90
N ASN A 104 16.08 18.65 9.71
CA ASN A 104 15.92 20.10 9.50
C ASN A 104 14.46 20.55 9.46
N GLU A 105 13.55 19.73 8.89
CA GLU A 105 12.19 20.14 8.58
C GLU A 105 11.15 19.58 9.54
N ILE A 106 11.48 18.56 10.33
CA ILE A 106 10.56 17.91 11.26
C ILE A 106 10.92 18.25 12.71
N GLU A 107 9.92 18.42 13.55
CA GLU A 107 10.12 18.60 14.97
C GLU A 107 10.75 17.35 15.60
N PRO A 108 11.72 17.51 16.50
CA PRO A 108 12.41 16.38 17.11
C PRO A 108 11.47 15.32 17.68
N GLU A 109 10.34 15.73 18.26
CA GLU A 109 9.34 14.83 18.85
C GLU A 109 8.61 13.97 17.82
N LYS A 110 8.54 14.43 16.56
CA LYS A 110 7.84 13.76 15.46
C LYS A 110 8.74 12.85 14.61
N ILE A 111 10.06 12.86 14.84
CA ILE A 111 11.04 12.08 14.03
C ILE A 111 10.72 10.57 14.09
N VAL A 112 10.39 10.06 15.28
CA VAL A 112 10.04 8.64 15.44
C VAL A 112 8.81 8.29 14.61
N SER A 113 7.76 9.09 14.74
CA SER A 113 6.51 8.92 13.99
C SER A 113 6.74 9.00 12.48
N PHE A 114 7.63 9.90 12.01
CA PHE A 114 7.98 10.00 10.60
C PHE A 114 8.53 8.67 10.06
N TYR A 115 9.52 8.07 10.72
CA TYR A 115 10.12 6.82 10.25
C TYR A 115 9.16 5.63 10.31
N VAL A 116 8.31 5.57 11.34
CA VAL A 116 7.24 4.56 11.45
C VAL A 116 6.25 4.70 10.29
N LEU A 117 5.75 5.90 10.05
CA LEU A 117 4.79 6.18 8.97
C LEU A 117 5.40 5.95 7.59
N PHE A 118 6.69 6.27 7.41
CA PHE A 118 7.37 6.02 6.14
C PHE A 118 7.48 4.51 5.86
N GLN A 119 7.77 3.68 6.87
CA GLN A 119 7.75 2.22 6.73
C GLN A 119 6.35 1.71 6.38
N LEU A 120 5.30 2.21 7.04
CA LEU A 120 3.92 1.83 6.75
C LEU A 120 3.47 2.26 5.35
N LEU A 121 3.88 3.47 4.90
CA LEU A 121 3.64 3.93 3.53
C LEU A 121 4.23 2.96 2.50
N VAL A 122 5.52 2.61 2.65
CA VAL A 122 6.20 1.69 1.74
C VAL A 122 5.56 0.30 1.79
N THR A 123 5.21 -0.19 2.98
CA THR A 123 4.54 -1.48 3.16
C THR A 123 3.18 -1.51 2.47
N GLY A 124 2.40 -0.43 2.57
CA GLY A 124 1.13 -0.29 1.84
C GLY A 124 1.32 -0.35 0.32
N LEU A 125 2.35 0.35 -0.21
CA LEU A 125 2.68 0.29 -1.64
C LEU A 125 3.07 -1.12 -2.10
N VAL A 126 3.89 -1.82 -1.32
CA VAL A 126 4.25 -3.23 -1.58
C VAL A 126 3.02 -4.12 -1.56
N GLY A 127 2.17 -4.00 -0.54
CA GLY A 127 0.96 -4.80 -0.39
C GLY A 127 -0.02 -4.61 -1.55
N MET A 128 -0.25 -3.35 -1.99
CA MET A 128 -1.08 -3.07 -3.18
C MET A 128 -0.51 -3.72 -4.44
N THR A 129 0.81 -3.78 -4.55
CA THR A 129 1.46 -4.30 -5.77
C THR A 129 1.32 -5.81 -5.89
N ILE A 130 1.34 -6.56 -4.76
CA ILE A 130 1.39 -8.02 -4.78
C ILE A 130 0.07 -8.71 -4.45
N THR A 131 -0.97 -7.98 -4.05
CA THR A 131 -2.25 -8.60 -3.67
C THR A 131 -3.07 -9.05 -4.87
N GLY A 132 -3.67 -10.24 -4.78
CA GLY A 132 -4.67 -10.76 -5.71
C GLY A 132 -6.13 -10.59 -5.24
N ASP A 133 -6.33 -9.95 -4.09
CA ASP A 133 -7.64 -9.72 -3.47
C ASP A 133 -7.98 -8.22 -3.47
N ILE A 134 -9.18 -7.87 -3.98
CA ILE A 134 -9.57 -6.46 -4.17
C ILE A 134 -9.86 -5.74 -2.84
N PHE A 135 -10.33 -6.45 -1.81
CA PHE A 135 -10.54 -5.86 -0.49
C PHE A 135 -9.19 -5.64 0.21
N ASN A 136 -8.29 -6.60 0.10
CA ASN A 136 -6.93 -6.46 0.63
C ASN A 136 -6.14 -5.33 -0.08
N LEU A 137 -6.36 -5.12 -1.38
CA LEU A 137 -5.86 -3.96 -2.11
C LEU A 137 -6.36 -2.65 -1.48
N TYR A 138 -7.66 -2.57 -1.17
CA TYR A 138 -8.25 -1.41 -0.48
C TYR A 138 -7.59 -1.19 0.88
N VAL A 139 -7.38 -2.24 1.67
CA VAL A 139 -6.73 -2.12 3.00
C VAL A 139 -5.32 -1.53 2.87
N PHE A 140 -4.49 -2.04 1.96
CA PHE A 140 -3.15 -1.50 1.73
C PHE A 140 -3.15 -0.07 1.19
N LEU A 141 -4.13 0.25 0.34
CA LEU A 141 -4.35 1.60 -0.17
C LEU A 141 -4.69 2.57 0.95
N GLU A 142 -5.49 2.17 1.94
CA GLU A 142 -5.81 3.02 3.09
C GLU A 142 -4.62 3.14 4.06
N ILE A 143 -3.87 2.06 4.31
CA ILE A 143 -2.64 2.12 5.12
C ILE A 143 -1.65 3.14 4.53
N SER A 144 -1.39 3.07 3.22
CA SER A 144 -0.48 4.00 2.55
C SER A 144 -1.02 5.44 2.54
N SER A 145 -2.32 5.62 2.35
CA SER A 145 -2.98 6.92 2.33
C SER A 145 -2.91 7.62 3.69
N ILE A 146 -3.29 6.93 4.78
CA ILE A 146 -3.23 7.48 6.14
C ILE A 146 -1.79 7.84 6.52
N ALA A 147 -0.84 6.99 6.17
CA ALA A 147 0.57 7.28 6.38
C ALA A 147 1.01 8.55 5.62
N ALA A 148 0.60 8.70 4.35
CA ALA A 148 0.91 9.86 3.53
C ALA A 148 0.31 11.16 4.10
N TYR A 149 -0.98 11.15 4.50
CA TYR A 149 -1.63 12.34 5.11
C TYR A 149 -0.88 12.80 6.35
N THR A 150 -0.50 11.86 7.21
CA THR A 150 0.19 12.16 8.46
C THR A 150 1.64 12.61 8.23
N LEU A 151 2.33 12.04 7.23
CA LEU A 151 3.66 12.50 6.83
C LEU A 151 3.65 13.96 6.36
N ILE A 152 2.65 14.35 5.55
CA ILE A 152 2.48 15.75 5.11
C ILE A 152 2.26 16.66 6.33
N ALA A 153 1.38 16.27 7.27
CA ALA A 153 1.10 17.04 8.46
C ALA A 153 2.28 17.15 9.43
N SER A 154 3.30 16.29 9.31
CA SER A 154 4.45 16.24 10.23
C SER A 154 5.43 17.39 10.04
N THR A 155 5.39 18.12 8.92
CA THR A 155 6.32 19.21 8.63
C THR A 155 6.00 20.46 9.47
N ARG A 156 7.02 21.30 9.71
CA ARG A 156 6.89 22.56 10.48
C ARG A 156 6.12 23.67 9.74
N ARG A 157 5.74 23.45 8.49
CA ARG A 157 5.09 24.49 7.66
C ARG A 157 3.61 24.63 8.07
N PRO A 158 3.11 25.83 8.42
CA PRO A 158 1.73 26.01 8.85
C PRO A 158 0.68 25.56 7.83
N ARG A 159 0.99 25.71 6.54
CA ARG A 159 0.10 25.27 5.44
C ARG A 159 0.02 23.76 5.27
N ALA A 160 0.99 23.01 5.80
CA ALA A 160 1.02 21.55 5.66
C ALA A 160 -0.16 20.86 6.35
N CYS A 161 -0.59 21.37 7.51
CA CYS A 161 -1.77 20.84 8.21
C CYS A 161 -3.05 21.01 7.38
N VAL A 162 -3.22 22.17 6.70
CA VAL A 162 -4.38 22.42 5.85
C VAL A 162 -4.34 21.52 4.61
N ALA A 163 -3.17 21.38 3.98
CA ALA A 163 -2.97 20.48 2.85
C ALA A 163 -3.27 19.02 3.24
N ALA A 164 -2.73 18.57 4.38
CA ALA A 164 -2.99 17.23 4.90
C ALA A 164 -4.48 16.99 5.21
N LEU A 165 -5.17 17.98 5.75
CA LEU A 165 -6.61 17.91 6.01
C LEU A 165 -7.42 17.79 4.72
N ASN A 166 -7.12 18.60 3.70
CA ASN A 166 -7.78 18.51 2.39
C ASN A 166 -7.54 17.14 1.76
N TYR A 167 -6.31 16.64 1.81
CA TYR A 167 -5.95 15.32 1.30
C TYR A 167 -6.67 14.20 2.08
N LEU A 168 -6.75 14.30 3.42
CA LEU A 168 -7.48 13.37 4.27
C LEU A 168 -8.98 13.32 3.90
N ILE A 169 -9.64 14.48 3.79
CA ILE A 169 -11.08 14.55 3.50
C ILE A 169 -11.38 13.92 2.14
N LEU A 170 -10.72 14.39 1.08
CA LEU A 170 -10.97 13.86 -0.27
C LEU A 170 -10.50 12.42 -0.42
N GLY A 171 -9.40 12.05 0.23
CA GLY A 171 -8.91 10.68 0.25
C GLY A 171 -9.83 9.70 0.97
N SER A 172 -10.46 10.12 2.08
CA SER A 172 -11.44 9.31 2.81
C SER A 172 -12.75 9.15 2.02
N ILE A 173 -13.21 10.21 1.33
CA ILE A 173 -14.36 10.13 0.42
C ILE A 173 -14.06 9.13 -0.71
N ALA A 174 -12.86 9.22 -1.30
CA ALA A 174 -12.43 8.28 -2.33
C ALA A 174 -12.38 6.83 -1.84
N GLY A 175 -11.83 6.61 -0.64
CA GLY A 175 -11.82 5.31 0.02
C GLY A 175 -13.22 4.75 0.24
N GLY A 176 -14.17 5.59 0.67
CA GLY A 176 -15.57 5.22 0.80
C GLY A 176 -16.20 4.76 -0.52
N PHE A 177 -15.94 5.47 -1.63
CA PHE A 177 -16.41 5.05 -2.96
C PHE A 177 -15.78 3.72 -3.40
N VAL A 178 -14.48 3.54 -3.19
CA VAL A 178 -13.80 2.27 -3.52
C VAL A 178 -14.41 1.13 -2.70
N LEU A 179 -14.58 1.30 -1.39
CA LEU A 179 -15.14 0.28 -0.51
C LEU A 179 -16.57 -0.11 -0.90
N LEU A 180 -17.42 0.88 -1.17
CA LEU A 180 -18.79 0.64 -1.64
C LEU A 180 -18.82 -0.05 -3.01
N GLY A 181 -17.90 0.31 -3.91
CA GLY A 181 -17.74 -0.35 -5.20
C GLY A 181 -17.34 -1.82 -5.05
N ILE A 182 -16.39 -2.11 -4.17
CA ILE A 182 -15.98 -3.49 -3.83
C ILE A 182 -17.15 -4.28 -3.23
N GLY A 183 -17.91 -3.67 -2.30
CA GLY A 183 -19.08 -4.30 -1.70
C GLY A 183 -20.13 -4.68 -2.74
N ASN A 184 -20.39 -3.82 -3.74
CA ASN A 184 -21.31 -4.11 -4.84
C ASN A 184 -20.78 -5.23 -5.76
N LEU A 185 -19.47 -5.30 -6.04
CA LEU A 185 -18.88 -6.43 -6.77
C LEU A 185 -19.03 -7.72 -5.99
N TYR A 186 -18.78 -7.70 -4.68
CA TYR A 186 -18.96 -8.87 -3.83
C TYR A 186 -20.40 -9.38 -3.80
N VAL A 187 -21.38 -8.49 -3.73
CA VAL A 187 -22.82 -8.85 -3.83
C VAL A 187 -23.13 -9.55 -5.16
N ALA A 188 -22.51 -9.09 -6.26
CA ALA A 188 -22.74 -9.64 -7.58
C ALA A 188 -22.02 -10.97 -7.86
N THR A 189 -20.83 -11.17 -7.26
CA THR A 189 -19.91 -12.28 -7.61
C THR A 189 -19.70 -13.29 -6.47
N GLY A 190 -19.91 -12.88 -5.22
CA GLY A 190 -19.67 -13.71 -4.03
C GLY A 190 -18.19 -13.93 -3.71
N THR A 191 -17.26 -13.22 -4.37
CA THR A 191 -15.82 -13.35 -4.16
C THR A 191 -15.12 -11.99 -4.12
N LEU A 192 -13.97 -11.92 -3.45
CA LEU A 192 -13.08 -10.75 -3.41
C LEU A 192 -11.78 -11.00 -4.19
N ASN A 193 -11.53 -12.23 -4.63
CA ASN A 193 -10.38 -12.57 -5.46
C ASN A 193 -10.55 -11.97 -6.86
N MET A 194 -9.55 -11.21 -7.33
CA MET A 194 -9.63 -10.45 -8.58
C MET A 194 -9.76 -11.35 -9.82
N ALA A 195 -9.10 -12.52 -9.83
CA ALA A 195 -9.19 -13.47 -10.93
C ALA A 195 -10.57 -14.13 -10.99
N ASP A 196 -11.15 -14.46 -9.84
CA ASP A 196 -12.52 -14.99 -9.77
C ASP A 196 -13.55 -13.94 -10.17
N ILE A 197 -13.40 -12.68 -9.71
CA ILE A 197 -14.26 -11.57 -10.15
C ILE A 197 -14.21 -11.45 -11.67
N ALA A 198 -13.02 -11.42 -12.27
CA ALA A 198 -12.87 -11.30 -13.72
C ALA A 198 -13.56 -12.45 -14.49
N ARG A 199 -13.55 -13.67 -13.92
CA ARG A 199 -14.20 -14.85 -14.50
C ARG A 199 -15.72 -14.81 -14.39
N LEU A 200 -16.26 -14.34 -13.24
CA LEU A 200 -17.68 -14.37 -12.94
C LEU A 200 -18.44 -13.14 -13.43
N LEU A 201 -17.75 -12.00 -13.54
CA LEU A 201 -18.35 -10.71 -13.90
C LEU A 201 -19.09 -10.70 -15.25
N PRO A 202 -18.63 -11.37 -16.34
CA PRO A 202 -19.34 -11.37 -17.62
C PRO A 202 -20.79 -11.86 -17.54
N ALA A 203 -21.08 -12.83 -16.68
CA ALA A 203 -22.44 -13.34 -16.47
C ALA A 203 -23.37 -12.34 -15.75
N SER A 204 -22.78 -11.34 -15.09
CA SER A 204 -23.47 -10.36 -14.25
C SER A 204 -23.50 -8.95 -14.83
N TYR A 205 -22.99 -8.73 -16.06
CA TYR A 205 -22.89 -7.39 -16.66
C TYR A 205 -24.24 -6.66 -16.78
N GLY A 206 -25.35 -7.36 -16.90
CA GLY A 206 -26.67 -6.76 -16.96
C GLY A 206 -27.21 -6.24 -15.63
N LEU A 207 -26.56 -6.51 -14.51
CA LEU A 207 -27.04 -6.11 -13.19
C LEU A 207 -26.71 -4.64 -12.90
N ALA A 208 -27.70 -3.90 -12.40
CA ALA A 208 -27.51 -2.52 -11.95
C ALA A 208 -26.42 -2.40 -10.88
N THR A 209 -26.29 -3.42 -10.02
CA THR A 209 -25.25 -3.51 -8.99
C THR A 209 -23.84 -3.45 -9.57
N VAL A 210 -23.59 -4.14 -10.71
CA VAL A 210 -22.28 -4.13 -11.39
C VAL A 210 -21.99 -2.76 -11.98
N HIS A 211 -22.97 -2.11 -12.61
CA HIS A 211 -22.79 -0.75 -13.13
C HIS A 211 -22.53 0.25 -12.02
N THR A 212 -23.24 0.14 -10.89
CA THR A 212 -23.00 0.98 -9.70
C THR A 212 -21.58 0.74 -9.15
N ALA A 213 -21.16 -0.51 -9.04
CA ALA A 213 -19.79 -0.85 -8.61
C ALA A 213 -18.74 -0.18 -9.49
N PHE A 214 -18.90 -0.29 -10.82
CA PHE A 214 -17.98 0.31 -11.78
C PHE A 214 -17.88 1.83 -11.62
N LEU A 215 -19.02 2.52 -11.53
CA LEU A 215 -19.05 3.98 -11.34
C LEU A 215 -18.37 4.40 -10.03
N LEU A 216 -18.65 3.72 -8.92
CA LEU A 216 -18.07 4.00 -7.64
C LEU A 216 -16.55 3.78 -7.63
N LEU A 217 -16.06 2.68 -8.22
CA LEU A 217 -14.62 2.40 -8.34
C LEU A 217 -13.92 3.42 -9.23
N VAL A 218 -14.52 3.77 -10.39
CA VAL A 218 -13.95 4.79 -11.29
C VAL A 218 -13.83 6.14 -10.58
N ILE A 219 -14.88 6.59 -9.88
CA ILE A 219 -14.82 7.86 -9.13
C ILE A 219 -13.78 7.78 -8.01
N GLY A 220 -13.81 6.72 -7.20
CA GLY A 220 -12.90 6.57 -6.07
C GLY A 220 -11.43 6.54 -6.50
N PHE A 221 -11.08 5.73 -7.50
CA PHE A 221 -9.72 5.70 -8.04
C PHE A 221 -9.34 7.00 -8.75
N SER A 222 -10.28 7.65 -9.46
CA SER A 222 -10.01 8.94 -10.10
C SER A 222 -9.63 10.03 -9.11
N ILE A 223 -10.26 10.07 -7.93
CA ILE A 223 -9.85 10.96 -6.85
C ILE A 223 -8.45 10.58 -6.34
N LYS A 224 -8.17 9.29 -6.11
CA LYS A 224 -6.87 8.81 -5.58
C LYS A 224 -5.71 9.12 -6.52
N VAL A 225 -5.90 9.03 -7.84
CA VAL A 225 -4.87 9.34 -8.84
C VAL A 225 -4.85 10.81 -9.27
N ALA A 226 -5.63 11.67 -8.59
CA ALA A 226 -5.76 13.08 -8.91
C ALA A 226 -6.14 13.37 -10.38
N LEU A 227 -7.04 12.57 -10.95
CA LEU A 227 -7.52 12.76 -12.31
C LEU A 227 -8.29 14.08 -12.41
N PHE A 228 -8.03 14.89 -13.45
CA PHE A 228 -8.82 16.09 -13.68
C PHE A 228 -10.31 15.76 -13.92
N PRO A 229 -11.28 16.44 -13.28
CA PRO A 229 -11.16 17.61 -12.41
C PRO A 229 -11.03 17.28 -10.90
N LEU A 230 -10.80 16.05 -10.49
CA LEU A 230 -10.82 15.58 -9.10
C LEU A 230 -9.46 15.75 -8.37
N HIS A 231 -8.57 16.61 -8.88
CA HIS A 231 -7.21 16.83 -8.40
C HIS A 231 -7.06 17.96 -7.36
N LEU A 232 -8.17 18.48 -6.84
CA LEU A 232 -8.16 19.68 -5.97
C LEU A 232 -7.45 19.49 -4.61
N TRP A 233 -7.07 18.28 -4.26
CA TRP A 233 -6.34 17.99 -3.03
C TRP A 233 -4.81 18.04 -3.21
N LEU A 234 -4.33 18.05 -4.43
CA LEU A 234 -2.91 18.09 -4.79
C LEU A 234 -2.41 19.52 -4.71
#